data_1b09494d13a933242afcb76d83b1b09c
#
_entry.id   1b09494d13a933242afcb76d83b1b09c
#
_cell.length_a   1.000
_cell.length_b   1.000
_cell.length_c   1.000
_cell.angle_alpha   90.00
_cell.angle_beta   90.00
_cell.angle_gamma   90.00
#
_symmetry.space_group_name_H-M   'P 1'
#
loop_
_entity.id
_entity.type
_entity.pdbx_description
1 polymer ?
#
loop_
_entity_poly.entity_id
_entity_poly.type
_entity_poly.pdbx_seq_one_letter_code
_entity_poly.pdbx_strand_id
1 'polypeptide(L)'
;GGIAQTEAQKSSDLFMKCRYLDEITGNRGTVFATGTPVSNSMVELYSVQRYLQYDTLAQNGLQHFDSWASTFGETVTALELAPEGTNYRAKTRFAKFYNLPELMQMFREVADIQTADMLKLPVPKVNYHNIKTKPSEIQTEMVASLAKRAEKVRARLVEPNIDNMLKITNDGRKLALDQRMIDPMLPDDPESKVNACVDNVYRIWEEHADTKATQLVFCDLSTPKNDGTFNVYDDMREKLIARGIPAEQIRFIHEATTDAQKKELFGKVRSGEVRVLFGSTPKMGAGTNVQDRLIAIHNLDCPWRPSDLEQRQGRIERQGNMFPEVEVYRYVTEQTFDAYLYQLVESKQKFISQIMTSKSPVRSAEDVDEVALSFAEVKMLATGDARFKEKMDLDIQVSKLRVLKQSYLSEHYDLRSEEH
;
A
#
# COMPACT_ATOMS: atom_id res chain seq x y z
N GLY A 1 1.55 6.21 19.70
CA GLY A 1 0.83 5.80 18.51
C GLY A 1 1.79 5.22 17.47
N GLY A 2 1.38 4.39 16.58
CA GLY A 2 2.20 3.71 15.56
C GLY A 2 1.74 2.27 15.36
N ILE A 3 1.08 1.69 16.37
CA ILE A 3 0.39 0.41 16.27
C ILE A 3 -1.11 0.65 16.25
N ALA A 4 -1.82 -0.06 15.38
CA ALA A 4 -3.27 -0.09 15.41
C ALA A 4 -3.73 -0.69 16.75
N GLN A 5 -4.51 0.07 17.48
CA GLN A 5 -5.15 -0.41 18.71
C GLN A 5 -6.56 -0.90 18.38
N THR A 6 -6.94 -2.01 18.97
CA THR A 6 -8.29 -2.56 18.83
C THR A 6 -8.81 -2.99 20.21
N GLU A 7 -10.06 -2.67 20.48
CA GLU A 7 -10.80 -3.17 21.64
C GLU A 7 -11.52 -4.50 21.31
N ALA A 8 -11.26 -5.07 20.15
CA ALA A 8 -11.89 -6.33 19.73
C ALA A 8 -11.51 -7.47 20.67
N GLN A 9 -12.50 -8.08 21.29
CA GLN A 9 -12.34 -9.23 22.18
C GLN A 9 -11.53 -10.36 21.55
N LYS A 10 -11.67 -10.59 20.25
CA LYS A 10 -10.88 -11.60 19.51
C LYS A 10 -9.39 -11.40 19.58
N SER A 11 -8.91 -10.15 19.58
CA SER A 11 -7.48 -9.83 19.65
C SER A 11 -6.92 -10.17 21.01
N SER A 12 -7.61 -9.76 22.08
CA SER A 12 -7.22 -10.05 23.46
C SER A 12 -7.30 -11.53 23.77
N ASP A 13 -8.38 -12.21 23.35
CA ASP A 13 -8.58 -13.65 23.52
C ASP A 13 -7.48 -14.48 22.84
N LEU A 14 -7.15 -14.14 21.59
CA LEU A 14 -6.08 -14.80 20.85
C LEU A 14 -4.73 -14.63 21.58
N PHE A 15 -4.41 -13.40 22.00
CA PHE A 15 -3.17 -13.14 22.71
C PHE A 15 -3.07 -13.94 24.01
N MET A 16 -4.11 -13.95 24.83
CA MET A 16 -4.17 -14.70 26.08
C MET A 16 -4.01 -16.22 25.86
N LYS A 17 -4.64 -16.77 24.84
CA LYS A 17 -4.51 -18.18 24.47
C LYS A 17 -3.09 -18.54 24.02
N CYS A 18 -2.47 -17.70 23.20
CA CYS A 18 -1.08 -17.89 22.78
C CYS A 18 -0.13 -17.83 23.98
N ARG A 19 -0.31 -16.87 24.90
CA ARG A 19 0.49 -16.78 26.14
C ARG A 19 0.33 -18.03 27.00
N TYR A 20 -0.89 -18.51 27.18
CA TYR A 20 -1.13 -19.75 27.93
C TYR A 20 -0.46 -20.97 27.28
N LEU A 21 -0.55 -21.08 25.95
CA LEU A 21 0.11 -22.15 25.21
C LEU A 21 1.65 -22.08 25.35
N ASP A 22 2.22 -20.89 25.28
CA ASP A 22 3.66 -20.71 25.47
C ASP A 22 4.11 -21.10 26.85
N GLU A 23 3.33 -20.77 27.88
CA GLU A 23 3.62 -21.14 29.29
C GLU A 23 3.67 -22.67 29.47
N ILE A 24 2.67 -23.39 28.97
CA ILE A 24 2.59 -24.86 29.16
C ILE A 24 3.49 -25.65 28.21
N THR A 25 3.98 -25.05 27.13
CA THR A 25 4.84 -25.74 26.14
C THR A 25 6.28 -25.25 26.11
N GLY A 26 6.66 -24.31 26.97
CA GLY A 26 7.99 -23.72 26.98
C GLY A 26 8.26 -22.90 25.69
N ASN A 27 7.36 -21.98 25.34
CA ASN A 27 7.42 -21.09 24.17
C ASN A 27 7.39 -21.83 22.82
N ARG A 28 6.67 -22.96 22.73
CA ARG A 28 6.52 -23.75 21.51
C ARG A 28 5.07 -23.92 21.06
N GLY A 29 4.15 -23.19 21.69
CA GLY A 29 2.71 -23.36 21.48
C GLY A 29 2.15 -22.64 20.26
N THR A 30 2.88 -21.68 19.68
CA THR A 30 2.37 -20.79 18.62
C THR A 30 3.28 -20.79 17.41
N VAL A 31 2.70 -21.01 16.23
CA VAL A 31 3.40 -20.93 14.94
C VAL A 31 2.63 -20.02 14.02
N PHE A 32 3.31 -19.03 13.46
CA PHE A 32 2.77 -18.14 12.41
C PHE A 32 3.40 -18.48 11.06
N ALA A 33 2.58 -18.58 10.03
CA ALA A 33 3.03 -18.74 8.65
C ALA A 33 2.46 -17.61 7.79
N THR A 34 3.32 -16.81 7.19
CA THR A 34 2.93 -15.67 6.35
C THR A 34 3.99 -15.40 5.28
N GLY A 35 3.54 -14.97 4.10
CA GLY A 35 4.43 -14.45 3.05
C GLY A 35 4.82 -12.97 3.28
N THR A 36 4.13 -12.26 4.19
CA THR A 36 4.32 -10.82 4.42
C THR A 36 4.28 -10.52 5.93
N PRO A 37 5.35 -10.85 6.69
CA PRO A 37 5.39 -10.63 8.14
C PRO A 37 5.31 -9.14 8.51
N VAL A 38 5.76 -8.28 7.61
CA VAL A 38 5.65 -6.82 7.67
C VAL A 38 4.93 -6.35 6.42
N SER A 39 3.73 -5.79 6.57
CA SER A 39 2.88 -5.42 5.45
C SER A 39 3.08 -3.97 4.99
N ASN A 40 3.38 -3.06 5.90
CA ASN A 40 3.49 -1.64 5.63
C ASN A 40 4.60 -0.94 6.42
N SER A 41 4.75 -1.23 7.70
CA SER A 41 5.73 -0.59 8.60
C SER A 41 6.43 -1.60 9.49
N MET A 42 7.71 -1.37 9.78
CA MET A 42 8.50 -2.20 10.68
C MET A 42 7.93 -2.26 12.13
N VAL A 43 7.09 -1.31 12.50
CA VAL A 43 6.35 -1.31 13.77
C VAL A 43 5.50 -2.57 13.94
N GLU A 44 5.00 -3.13 12.83
CA GLU A 44 4.20 -4.37 12.83
C GLU A 44 5.01 -5.56 13.38
N LEU A 45 6.34 -5.51 13.26
CA LEU A 45 7.22 -6.55 13.79
C LEU A 45 7.11 -6.69 15.31
N TYR A 46 6.90 -5.60 16.05
CA TYR A 46 6.63 -5.66 17.47
C TYR A 46 5.40 -6.53 17.80
N SER A 47 4.34 -6.40 17.01
CA SER A 47 3.14 -7.22 17.21
C SER A 47 3.44 -8.70 17.02
N VAL A 48 4.23 -9.06 16.02
CA VAL A 48 4.66 -10.46 15.78
C VAL A 48 5.56 -10.96 16.92
N GLN A 49 6.54 -10.16 17.33
CA GLN A 49 7.44 -10.50 18.44
C GLN A 49 6.69 -10.71 19.76
N ARG A 50 5.63 -9.93 20.03
CA ARG A 50 4.80 -10.10 21.23
C ARG A 50 4.17 -11.49 21.32
N TYR A 51 3.83 -12.09 20.19
CA TYR A 51 3.28 -13.45 20.17
C TYR A 51 4.37 -14.52 20.24
N LEU A 52 5.49 -14.33 19.55
CA LEU A 52 6.48 -15.39 19.34
C LEU A 52 7.65 -15.38 20.33
N GLN A 53 7.96 -14.24 20.95
CA GLN A 53 9.13 -14.08 21.82
C GLN A 53 8.90 -13.09 22.98
N TYR A 54 7.72 -13.19 23.60
CA TYR A 54 7.34 -12.29 24.69
C TYR A 54 8.33 -12.29 25.84
N ASP A 55 8.83 -13.49 26.24
CA ASP A 55 9.76 -13.63 27.36
C ASP A 55 11.12 -13.00 27.03
N THR A 56 11.60 -13.13 25.78
CA THR A 56 12.81 -12.45 25.33
C THR A 56 12.63 -10.93 25.37
N LEU A 57 11.48 -10.43 24.94
CA LEU A 57 11.16 -9.00 25.05
C LEU A 57 11.14 -8.55 26.51
N ALA A 58 10.54 -9.31 27.41
CA ALA A 58 10.47 -9.00 28.85
C ALA A 58 11.86 -8.98 29.52
N GLN A 59 12.70 -9.96 29.20
CA GLN A 59 14.09 -10.05 29.71
C GLN A 59 14.94 -8.84 29.29
N ASN A 60 14.66 -8.28 28.11
CA ASN A 60 15.36 -7.10 27.59
C ASN A 60 14.65 -5.77 27.93
N GLY A 61 13.56 -5.79 28.72
CA GLY A 61 12.78 -4.59 29.06
C GLY A 61 11.98 -4.02 27.91
N LEU A 62 11.72 -4.81 26.86
CA LEU A 62 11.08 -4.41 25.60
C LEU A 62 9.63 -4.91 25.47
N GLN A 63 9.05 -5.46 26.54
CA GLN A 63 7.69 -6.02 26.53
C GLN A 63 6.60 -4.97 26.29
N HIS A 64 6.89 -3.71 26.61
CA HIS A 64 6.00 -2.59 26.35
C HIS A 64 6.38 -1.89 25.05
N PHE A 65 5.37 -1.53 24.28
CA PHE A 65 5.58 -0.88 22.97
C PHE A 65 6.45 0.38 23.05
N ASP A 66 6.27 1.20 24.08
CA ASP A 66 7.03 2.45 24.22
C ASP A 66 8.53 2.19 24.46
N SER A 67 8.87 1.15 25.23
CA SER A 67 10.26 0.73 25.45
C SER A 67 10.89 0.18 24.16
N TRP A 68 10.18 -0.70 23.46
CA TRP A 68 10.61 -1.23 22.16
C TRP A 68 10.79 -0.09 21.14
N ALA A 69 9.82 0.79 21.10
CA ALA A 69 9.79 1.95 20.21
C ALA A 69 10.96 2.91 20.44
N SER A 70 11.31 3.18 21.70
CA SER A 70 12.44 4.07 22.05
C SER A 70 13.80 3.41 21.75
N THR A 71 13.87 2.09 21.73
CA THR A 71 15.10 1.36 21.44
C THR A 71 15.37 1.24 19.94
N PHE A 72 14.32 1.05 19.14
CA PHE A 72 14.44 0.76 17.72
C PHE A 72 13.94 1.87 16.80
N GLY A 73 13.38 2.94 17.34
CA GLY A 73 12.82 3.99 16.50
C GLY A 73 12.92 5.40 17.06
N GLU A 74 12.98 6.36 16.16
CA GLU A 74 12.76 7.79 16.45
C GLU A 74 11.33 8.14 16.12
N THR A 75 10.67 8.81 17.07
CA THR A 75 9.30 9.28 16.88
C THR A 75 9.27 10.78 16.60
N VAL A 76 8.41 11.18 15.67
CA VAL A 76 8.11 12.58 15.38
C VAL A 76 6.65 12.83 15.72
N THR A 77 6.41 13.89 16.47
CA THR A 77 5.05 14.34 16.76
C THR A 77 4.63 15.41 15.75
N ALA A 78 3.63 15.09 14.95
CA ALA A 78 3.02 16.01 14.01
C ALA A 78 1.56 16.29 14.38
N LEU A 79 1.08 17.48 14.05
CA LEU A 79 -0.34 17.82 14.16
C LEU A 79 -1.08 17.20 12.98
N GLU A 80 -1.93 16.24 13.25
CA GLU A 80 -2.79 15.58 12.27
C GLU A 80 -4.25 15.86 12.54
N LEU A 81 -5.04 15.73 11.49
CA LEU A 81 -6.48 15.76 11.62
C LEU A 81 -6.95 14.55 12.44
N ALA A 82 -7.79 14.80 13.44
CA ALA A 82 -8.42 13.71 14.18
C ALA A 82 -9.33 12.88 13.23
N PRO A 83 -9.56 11.58 13.51
CA PRO A 83 -10.39 10.73 12.66
C PRO A 83 -11.81 11.29 12.45
N GLU A 84 -12.30 12.05 13.41
CA GLU A 84 -13.62 12.69 13.38
C GLU A 84 -13.68 13.88 12.39
N GLY A 85 -12.51 14.31 11.87
CA GLY A 85 -12.43 15.41 10.91
C GLY A 85 -12.67 16.81 11.48
N THR A 86 -12.84 16.95 12.80
CA THR A 86 -13.26 18.21 13.43
C THR A 86 -12.13 18.98 14.12
N ASN A 87 -11.06 18.29 14.55
CA ASN A 87 -9.98 18.89 15.32
C ASN A 87 -8.61 18.38 14.88
N TYR A 88 -7.56 19.16 15.16
CA TYR A 88 -6.18 18.71 15.04
C TYR A 88 -5.73 18.07 16.36
N ARG A 89 -5.10 16.91 16.27
CA ARG A 89 -4.45 16.24 17.38
C ARG A 89 -2.96 16.06 17.12
N ALA A 90 -2.17 16.15 18.18
CA ALA A 90 -0.79 15.74 18.11
C ALA A 90 -0.73 14.21 17.96
N LYS A 91 -0.16 13.71 16.87
CA LYS A 91 0.08 12.29 16.66
C LYS A 91 1.56 12.04 16.54
N THR A 92 2.03 11.15 17.40
CA THR A 92 3.41 10.69 17.39
C THR A 92 3.52 9.49 16.46
N ARG A 93 4.39 9.57 15.46
CA ARG A 93 4.69 8.49 14.50
C ARG A 93 6.15 8.16 14.53
N PHE A 94 6.47 6.94 14.09
CA PHE A 94 7.83 6.57 13.77
C PHE A 94 8.29 7.30 12.51
N ALA A 95 9.45 7.94 12.59
CA ALA A 95 10.10 8.58 11.45
C ALA A 95 11.31 7.80 10.95
N LYS A 96 12.00 7.13 11.85
CA LYS A 96 13.19 6.34 11.56
C LYS A 96 13.26 5.10 12.41
N PHE A 97 13.87 4.05 11.88
CA PHE A 97 14.30 2.89 12.63
C PHE A 97 15.81 2.91 12.84
N TYR A 98 16.22 2.50 14.03
CA TYR A 98 17.62 2.33 14.44
C TYR A 98 17.84 0.91 14.93
N ASN A 99 19.11 0.54 15.13
CA ASN A 99 19.49 -0.76 15.68
C ASN A 99 18.82 -1.92 14.95
N LEU A 100 18.63 -1.78 13.64
CA LEU A 100 17.98 -2.78 12.81
C LEU A 100 18.71 -4.13 12.79
N PRO A 101 20.05 -4.21 12.80
CA PRO A 101 20.74 -5.49 12.91
C PRO A 101 20.41 -6.23 14.20
N GLU A 102 20.34 -5.53 15.32
CA GLU A 102 20.01 -6.08 16.64
C GLU A 102 18.54 -6.53 16.69
N LEU A 103 17.62 -5.74 16.14
CA LEU A 103 16.22 -6.10 16.00
C LEU A 103 16.04 -7.39 15.19
N MET A 104 16.70 -7.47 14.04
CA MET A 104 16.61 -8.63 13.16
C MET A 104 17.30 -9.86 13.72
N GLN A 105 18.40 -9.71 14.47
CA GLN A 105 19.04 -10.80 15.19
C GLN A 105 18.07 -11.40 16.21
N MET A 106 17.42 -10.55 17.01
CA MET A 106 16.41 -10.99 17.97
C MET A 106 15.24 -11.72 17.27
N PHE A 107 14.72 -11.16 16.19
CA PHE A 107 13.60 -11.77 15.47
C PHE A 107 13.95 -13.14 14.85
N ARG A 108 15.17 -13.32 14.36
CA ARG A 108 15.64 -14.59 13.79
C ARG A 108 15.76 -15.73 14.79
N GLU A 109 15.79 -15.46 16.06
CA GLU A 109 15.75 -16.52 17.08
C GLU A 109 14.44 -17.32 17.03
N VAL A 110 13.35 -16.71 16.53
CA VAL A 110 12.01 -17.30 16.48
C VAL A 110 11.42 -17.37 15.07
N ALA A 111 12.16 -16.93 14.04
CA ALA A 111 11.68 -16.85 12.66
C ALA A 111 12.61 -17.59 11.68
N ASP A 112 12.03 -18.48 10.88
CA ASP A 112 12.65 -19.03 9.68
C ASP A 112 12.21 -18.20 8.47
N ILE A 113 13.16 -17.47 7.87
CA ILE A 113 12.91 -16.55 6.75
C ILE A 113 13.43 -17.17 5.48
N GLN A 114 12.51 -17.57 4.60
CA GLN A 114 12.82 -18.13 3.29
C GLN A 114 12.37 -17.18 2.18
N THR A 115 13.28 -16.80 1.30
CA THR A 115 12.96 -15.97 0.13
C THR A 115 12.67 -16.84 -1.10
N ALA A 116 11.99 -16.28 -2.10
CA ALA A 116 11.70 -16.99 -3.35
C ALA A 116 12.97 -17.53 -4.03
N ASP A 117 14.07 -16.78 -3.99
CA ASP A 117 15.37 -17.20 -4.55
C ASP A 117 15.95 -18.43 -3.86
N MET A 118 15.71 -18.58 -2.55
CA MET A 118 16.17 -19.75 -1.77
C MET A 118 15.32 -20.99 -2.07
N LEU A 119 14.04 -20.81 -2.30
CA LEU A 119 13.08 -21.91 -2.46
C LEU A 119 13.11 -22.53 -3.85
N LYS A 120 13.59 -21.81 -4.88
CA LYS A 120 13.65 -22.26 -6.29
C LYS A 120 12.34 -22.92 -6.75
N LEU A 121 11.22 -22.26 -6.44
CA LEU A 121 9.89 -22.80 -6.76
C LEU A 121 9.69 -22.85 -8.29
N PRO A 122 8.98 -23.86 -8.83
CA PRO A 122 8.63 -23.95 -10.24
C PRO A 122 7.48 -22.98 -10.56
N VAL A 123 7.80 -21.70 -10.60
CA VAL A 123 6.86 -20.60 -10.93
C VAL A 123 7.25 -19.99 -12.28
N PRO A 124 6.29 -19.39 -13.01
CA PRO A 124 6.60 -18.75 -14.28
C PRO A 124 7.53 -17.56 -14.10
N LYS A 125 8.32 -17.26 -15.12
CA LYS A 125 9.09 -16.04 -15.21
C LYS A 125 8.15 -14.85 -15.41
N VAL A 126 8.33 -13.79 -14.65
CA VAL A 126 7.50 -12.58 -14.73
C VAL A 126 8.19 -11.52 -15.59
N ASN A 127 7.49 -11.02 -16.60
CA ASN A 127 7.88 -9.87 -17.40
C ASN A 127 7.08 -8.65 -16.96
N TYR A 128 7.76 -7.55 -16.62
CA TYR A 128 7.13 -6.33 -16.12
C TYR A 128 6.99 -5.27 -17.21
N HIS A 129 5.79 -4.69 -17.33
CA HIS A 129 5.46 -3.63 -18.27
C HIS A 129 4.95 -2.40 -17.53
N ASN A 130 5.70 -1.31 -17.57
CA ASN A 130 5.27 -0.03 -17.06
C ASN A 130 4.69 0.80 -18.20
N ILE A 131 3.36 0.88 -18.27
CA ILE A 131 2.63 1.64 -19.27
C ILE A 131 2.43 3.05 -18.73
N LYS A 132 3.12 4.00 -19.34
CA LYS A 132 3.05 5.41 -18.98
C LYS A 132 2.17 6.14 -19.96
N THR A 133 1.19 6.88 -19.46
CA THR A 133 0.32 7.75 -20.24
C THR A 133 0.50 9.19 -19.79
N LYS A 134 0.31 10.13 -20.70
CA LYS A 134 0.32 11.55 -20.37
C LYS A 134 -1.02 11.95 -19.74
N PRO A 135 -1.04 12.89 -18.79
CA PRO A 135 -2.29 13.42 -18.31
C PRO A 135 -2.98 14.24 -19.39
N SER A 136 -4.31 14.23 -19.40
CA SER A 136 -5.09 15.17 -20.21
C SER A 136 -4.89 16.61 -19.71
N GLU A 137 -5.26 17.61 -20.52
CA GLU A 137 -5.26 19.01 -20.08
C GLU A 137 -6.15 19.20 -18.83
N ILE A 138 -7.32 18.54 -18.82
CA ILE A 138 -8.25 18.55 -17.69
C ILE A 138 -7.61 17.98 -16.44
N GLN A 139 -6.95 16.82 -16.53
CA GLN A 139 -6.24 16.23 -15.39
C GLN A 139 -5.15 17.16 -14.86
N THR A 140 -4.39 17.81 -15.75
CA THR A 140 -3.33 18.75 -15.36
C THR A 140 -3.89 19.95 -14.61
N GLU A 141 -4.98 20.55 -15.09
CA GLU A 141 -5.66 21.67 -14.42
C GLU A 141 -6.24 21.24 -13.05
N MET A 142 -6.82 20.04 -12.97
CA MET A 142 -7.38 19.53 -11.73
C MET A 142 -6.30 19.21 -10.70
N VAL A 143 -5.13 18.70 -11.07
CA VAL A 143 -3.97 18.52 -10.17
C VAL A 143 -3.53 19.89 -9.62
N ALA A 144 -3.47 20.93 -10.45
CA ALA A 144 -3.18 22.28 -9.99
C ALA A 144 -4.25 22.81 -9.01
N SER A 145 -5.51 22.47 -9.22
CA SER A 145 -6.60 22.78 -8.28
C SER A 145 -6.44 22.10 -6.92
N LEU A 146 -5.98 20.83 -6.90
CA LEU A 146 -5.69 20.11 -5.65
C LEU A 146 -4.59 20.82 -4.84
N ALA A 147 -3.57 21.39 -5.49
CA ALA A 147 -2.54 22.17 -4.81
C ALA A 147 -3.11 23.43 -4.17
N LYS A 148 -4.03 24.14 -4.82
CA LYS A 148 -4.72 25.30 -4.24
C LYS A 148 -5.58 24.91 -3.03
N ARG A 149 -6.25 23.74 -3.09
CA ARG A 149 -6.98 23.19 -1.95
C ARG A 149 -6.03 22.90 -0.77
N ALA A 150 -4.90 22.27 -1.03
CA ALA A 150 -3.88 21.97 -0.02
C ALA A 150 -3.31 23.23 0.63
N GLU A 151 -3.15 24.34 -0.12
CA GLU A 151 -2.77 25.66 0.42
C GLU A 151 -3.80 26.19 1.43
N LYS A 152 -5.10 26.10 1.10
CA LYS A 152 -6.18 26.51 1.99
C LYS A 152 -6.22 25.68 3.27
N VAL A 153 -6.04 24.36 3.16
CA VAL A 153 -5.97 23.45 4.32
C VAL A 153 -4.78 23.82 5.22
N ARG A 154 -3.60 24.05 4.62
CA ARG A 154 -2.39 24.46 5.36
C ARG A 154 -2.58 25.81 6.06
N ALA A 155 -3.20 26.76 5.39
CA ALA A 155 -3.48 28.09 5.93
C ALA A 155 -4.66 28.11 6.93
N ARG A 156 -5.29 26.96 7.19
CA ARG A 156 -6.48 26.83 8.04
C ARG A 156 -7.66 27.71 7.60
N LEU A 157 -7.81 27.90 6.30
CA LEU A 157 -8.88 28.70 5.69
C LEU A 157 -10.13 27.86 5.36
N VAL A 158 -10.10 26.57 5.65
CA VAL A 158 -11.21 25.65 5.42
C VAL A 158 -11.33 24.69 6.61
N GLU A 159 -12.57 24.41 7.00
CA GLU A 159 -12.85 23.47 8.08
C GLU A 159 -12.41 22.04 7.70
N PRO A 160 -11.81 21.28 8.63
CA PRO A 160 -11.27 19.93 8.36
C PRO A 160 -12.31 18.91 7.88
N ASN A 161 -13.58 19.06 8.23
CA ASN A 161 -14.69 18.22 7.78
C ASN A 161 -15.09 18.55 6.33
N ILE A 162 -14.83 19.75 5.85
CA ILE A 162 -15.11 20.19 4.48
C ILE A 162 -13.99 19.72 3.56
N ASP A 163 -12.72 20.03 3.90
CA ASP A 163 -11.55 19.58 3.12
C ASP A 163 -10.33 19.32 4.01
N ASN A 164 -9.51 18.35 3.61
CA ASN A 164 -8.32 17.96 4.35
C ASN A 164 -7.34 17.20 3.44
N MET A 165 -6.10 17.00 3.88
CA MET A 165 -5.06 16.34 3.08
C MET A 165 -5.41 14.91 2.67
N LEU A 166 -6.15 14.16 3.51
CA LEU A 166 -6.59 12.81 3.18
C LEU A 166 -7.60 12.82 2.02
N LYS A 167 -8.56 13.75 2.05
CA LYS A 167 -9.56 13.92 0.99
C LYS A 167 -8.89 14.36 -0.31
N ILE A 168 -7.97 15.33 -0.25
CA ILE A 168 -7.19 15.80 -1.40
C ILE A 168 -6.37 14.66 -2.01
N THR A 169 -5.71 13.85 -1.19
CA THR A 169 -4.94 12.70 -1.64
C THR A 169 -5.82 11.65 -2.33
N ASN A 170 -6.99 11.39 -1.76
CA ASN A 170 -7.94 10.44 -2.34
C ASN A 170 -8.52 10.94 -3.67
N ASP A 171 -8.85 12.22 -3.76
CA ASP A 171 -9.29 12.85 -5.00
C ASP A 171 -8.16 12.83 -6.06
N GLY A 172 -6.91 13.09 -5.66
CA GLY A 172 -5.75 12.99 -6.55
C GLY A 172 -5.52 11.59 -7.11
N ARG A 173 -5.73 10.56 -6.30
CA ARG A 173 -5.66 9.16 -6.76
C ARG A 173 -6.78 8.81 -7.74
N LYS A 174 -8.01 9.24 -7.46
CA LYS A 174 -9.15 9.08 -8.38
C LYS A 174 -8.92 9.79 -9.70
N LEU A 175 -8.43 11.03 -9.64
CA LEU A 175 -8.09 11.84 -10.82
C LEU A 175 -7.00 11.17 -11.65
N ALA A 176 -5.98 10.59 -11.03
CA ALA A 176 -4.93 9.85 -11.73
C ALA A 176 -5.45 8.57 -12.40
N LEU A 177 -6.50 7.96 -11.84
CA LEU A 177 -7.15 6.81 -12.46
C LEU A 177 -7.95 7.22 -13.68
N ASP A 178 -8.90 8.13 -13.50
CA ASP A 178 -9.77 8.65 -14.57
C ASP A 178 -10.43 9.96 -14.11
N GLN A 179 -10.41 10.99 -14.94
CA GLN A 179 -11.01 12.29 -14.63
C GLN A 179 -12.50 12.20 -14.31
N ARG A 180 -13.21 11.24 -14.94
CA ARG A 180 -14.65 10.98 -14.70
C ARG A 180 -14.96 10.43 -13.31
N MET A 181 -13.94 9.98 -12.56
CA MET A 181 -14.08 9.63 -11.15
C MET A 181 -14.29 10.85 -10.24
N ILE A 182 -13.91 12.04 -10.71
CA ILE A 182 -14.12 13.31 -10.00
C ILE A 182 -15.41 13.97 -10.47
N ASP A 183 -15.60 14.03 -11.78
CA ASP A 183 -16.83 14.55 -12.38
C ASP A 183 -17.25 13.65 -13.56
N PRO A 184 -18.32 12.85 -13.40
CA PRO A 184 -18.80 11.95 -14.44
C PRO A 184 -19.25 12.63 -15.76
N MET A 185 -19.44 13.95 -15.74
CA MET A 185 -19.79 14.73 -16.94
C MET A 185 -18.60 15.05 -17.83
N LEU A 186 -17.38 14.82 -17.35
CA LEU A 186 -16.17 15.01 -18.15
C LEU A 186 -16.07 13.96 -19.27
N PRO A 187 -15.46 14.31 -20.41
CA PRO A 187 -15.29 13.38 -21.51
C PRO A 187 -14.34 12.22 -21.14
N ASP A 188 -14.49 11.10 -21.82
CA ASP A 188 -13.48 10.05 -21.85
C ASP A 188 -12.22 10.57 -22.54
N ASP A 189 -11.06 10.28 -21.96
CA ASP A 189 -9.77 10.58 -22.59
C ASP A 189 -9.27 9.34 -23.35
N PRO A 190 -9.21 9.37 -24.69
CA PRO A 190 -8.78 8.21 -25.49
C PRO A 190 -7.35 7.73 -25.17
N GLU A 191 -6.48 8.63 -24.69
CA GLU A 191 -5.09 8.32 -24.36
C GLU A 191 -4.91 7.99 -22.87
N SER A 192 -6.01 7.82 -22.12
CA SER A 192 -5.96 7.50 -20.69
C SER A 192 -5.35 6.13 -20.43
N LYS A 193 -4.82 5.94 -19.23
CA LYS A 193 -4.34 4.62 -18.79
C LYS A 193 -5.44 3.55 -18.75
N VAL A 194 -6.69 3.94 -18.55
CA VAL A 194 -7.86 3.04 -18.63
C VAL A 194 -8.01 2.50 -20.04
N ASN A 195 -7.97 3.36 -21.06
CA ASN A 195 -8.04 2.95 -22.46
C ASN A 195 -6.80 2.14 -22.88
N ALA A 196 -5.60 2.50 -22.43
CA ALA A 196 -4.40 1.71 -22.66
C ALA A 196 -4.51 0.29 -22.04
N CYS A 197 -5.16 0.17 -20.89
CA CYS A 197 -5.46 -1.13 -20.28
C CYS A 197 -6.46 -1.93 -21.12
N VAL A 198 -7.53 -1.32 -21.60
CA VAL A 198 -8.50 -1.94 -22.52
C VAL A 198 -7.79 -2.47 -23.78
N ASP A 199 -6.87 -1.69 -24.37
CA ASP A 199 -6.10 -2.11 -25.54
C ASP A 199 -5.25 -3.35 -25.27
N ASN A 200 -4.53 -3.37 -24.14
CA ASN A 200 -3.71 -4.51 -23.77
C ASN A 200 -4.53 -5.76 -23.42
N VAL A 201 -5.64 -5.60 -22.69
CA VAL A 201 -6.53 -6.72 -22.35
C VAL A 201 -7.12 -7.34 -23.61
N TYR A 202 -7.59 -6.52 -24.55
CA TYR A 202 -8.14 -6.99 -25.82
C TYR A 202 -7.09 -7.73 -26.65
N ARG A 203 -5.91 -7.13 -26.85
CA ARG A 203 -4.80 -7.71 -27.58
C ARG A 203 -4.39 -9.09 -27.03
N ILE A 204 -4.20 -9.20 -25.72
CA ILE A 204 -3.82 -10.45 -25.07
C ILE A 204 -4.95 -11.48 -25.18
N TRP A 205 -6.21 -11.05 -25.08
CA TRP A 205 -7.35 -11.93 -25.26
C TRP A 205 -7.39 -12.52 -26.68
N GLU A 206 -7.09 -11.73 -27.69
CA GLU A 206 -7.05 -12.16 -29.09
C GLU A 206 -5.84 -13.06 -29.36
N GLU A 207 -4.65 -12.65 -28.98
CA GLU A 207 -3.38 -13.40 -29.18
C GLU A 207 -3.40 -14.79 -28.53
N HIS A 208 -4.13 -14.96 -27.44
CA HIS A 208 -4.20 -16.21 -26.67
C HIS A 208 -5.59 -16.90 -26.76
N ALA A 209 -6.28 -16.76 -27.87
CA ALA A 209 -7.59 -17.36 -28.06
C ALA A 209 -7.57 -18.89 -28.06
N ASP A 210 -6.53 -19.49 -28.63
CA ASP A 210 -6.31 -20.94 -28.72
C ASP A 210 -6.12 -21.57 -27.34
N THR A 211 -5.36 -20.95 -26.46
CA THR A 211 -5.08 -21.43 -25.10
C THR A 211 -6.18 -21.05 -24.09
N LYS A 212 -7.12 -20.20 -24.48
CA LYS A 212 -8.11 -19.59 -23.58
C LYS A 212 -7.46 -18.98 -22.34
N ALA A 213 -6.32 -18.30 -22.54
CA ALA A 213 -5.60 -17.63 -21.47
C ALA A 213 -6.47 -16.62 -20.77
N THR A 214 -6.25 -16.46 -19.47
CA THR A 214 -7.04 -15.59 -18.60
C THR A 214 -6.22 -14.40 -18.10
N GLN A 215 -6.91 -13.34 -17.73
CA GLN A 215 -6.30 -12.09 -17.26
C GLN A 215 -7.01 -11.59 -16.00
N LEU A 216 -6.28 -11.02 -15.05
CA LEU A 216 -6.82 -10.32 -13.90
C LEU A 216 -6.60 -8.81 -14.04
N VAL A 217 -7.63 -8.04 -13.77
CA VAL A 217 -7.55 -6.56 -13.72
C VAL A 217 -7.84 -6.11 -12.29
N PHE A 218 -6.83 -5.52 -11.66
CA PHE A 218 -6.93 -5.00 -10.29
C PHE A 218 -7.18 -3.50 -10.29
N CYS A 219 -8.27 -3.09 -9.62
CA CYS A 219 -8.58 -1.70 -9.35
C CYS A 219 -9.33 -1.58 -8.01
N ASP A 220 -8.75 -0.86 -7.05
CA ASP A 220 -9.32 -0.69 -5.72
C ASP A 220 -10.16 0.59 -5.59
N LEU A 221 -9.84 1.61 -6.40
CA LEU A 221 -10.44 2.95 -6.30
C LEU A 221 -11.84 3.05 -6.89
N SER A 222 -12.19 2.20 -7.84
CA SER A 222 -13.41 2.32 -8.64
C SER A 222 -14.24 1.04 -8.65
N THR A 223 -14.48 0.46 -7.47
CA THR A 223 -15.30 -0.74 -7.34
C THR A 223 -16.78 -0.44 -7.66
N PRO A 224 -17.49 -1.35 -8.37
CA PRO A 224 -18.89 -1.12 -8.72
C PRO A 224 -19.79 -1.06 -7.48
N LYS A 225 -20.70 -0.08 -7.44
CA LYS A 225 -21.63 0.16 -6.33
C LYS A 225 -23.06 -0.21 -6.65
N ASN A 226 -23.39 -0.48 -7.91
CA ASN A 226 -24.73 -0.76 -8.41
C ASN A 226 -25.75 0.37 -8.14
N ASP A 227 -25.27 1.61 -8.05
CA ASP A 227 -26.09 2.82 -7.79
C ASP A 227 -26.21 3.72 -9.03
N GLY A 228 -25.76 3.25 -10.19
CA GLY A 228 -25.74 4.00 -11.46
C GLY A 228 -24.65 5.06 -11.55
N THR A 229 -23.77 5.19 -10.55
CA THR A 229 -22.62 6.10 -10.64
C THR A 229 -21.55 5.53 -11.55
N PHE A 230 -20.81 6.42 -12.24
CA PHE A 230 -19.69 6.04 -13.07
C PHE A 230 -18.67 5.22 -12.27
N ASN A 231 -18.25 4.12 -12.85
CA ASN A 231 -17.14 3.32 -12.36
C ASN A 231 -16.33 2.74 -13.53
N VAL A 232 -15.04 2.55 -13.31
CA VAL A 232 -14.10 2.08 -14.34
C VAL A 232 -14.36 0.64 -14.75
N TYR A 233 -14.93 -0.20 -13.86
CA TYR A 233 -15.22 -1.61 -14.18
C TYR A 233 -16.27 -1.71 -15.29
N ASP A 234 -17.39 -1.00 -15.16
CA ASP A 234 -18.45 -1.00 -16.15
C ASP A 234 -17.98 -0.37 -17.45
N ASP A 235 -17.26 0.77 -17.41
CA ASP A 235 -16.70 1.44 -18.56
C ASP A 235 -15.76 0.52 -19.37
N MET A 236 -14.86 -0.18 -18.71
CA MET A 236 -13.95 -1.13 -19.35
C MET A 236 -14.70 -2.35 -19.92
N ARG A 237 -15.68 -2.90 -19.18
CA ARG A 237 -16.52 -4.00 -19.66
C ARG A 237 -17.23 -3.62 -20.96
N GLU A 238 -17.87 -2.46 -21.02
CA GLU A 238 -18.56 -1.96 -22.21
C GLU A 238 -17.60 -1.80 -23.38
N LYS A 239 -16.44 -1.22 -23.18
CA LYS A 239 -15.41 -1.05 -24.19
C LYS A 239 -14.86 -2.38 -24.74
N LEU A 240 -14.65 -3.36 -23.86
CA LEU A 240 -14.17 -4.69 -24.25
C LEU A 240 -15.25 -5.46 -25.03
N ILE A 241 -16.51 -5.37 -24.62
CA ILE A 241 -17.65 -5.96 -25.35
C ILE A 241 -17.79 -5.31 -26.73
N ALA A 242 -17.70 -3.99 -26.81
CA ALA A 242 -17.76 -3.26 -28.08
C ALA A 242 -16.65 -3.66 -29.06
N ARG A 243 -15.50 -4.16 -28.57
CA ARG A 243 -14.41 -4.71 -29.38
C ARG A 243 -14.61 -6.17 -29.78
N GLY A 244 -15.59 -6.86 -29.24
CA GLY A 244 -15.96 -8.22 -29.62
C GLY A 244 -15.67 -9.30 -28.57
N ILE A 245 -15.24 -8.95 -27.35
CA ILE A 245 -15.14 -9.96 -26.27
C ILE A 245 -16.56 -10.29 -25.80
N PRO A 246 -16.96 -11.57 -25.80
CA PRO A 246 -18.26 -12.00 -25.30
C PRO A 246 -18.48 -11.57 -23.83
N ALA A 247 -19.65 -11.04 -23.52
CA ALA A 247 -19.96 -10.50 -22.19
C ALA A 247 -19.78 -11.54 -21.08
N GLU A 248 -20.10 -12.80 -21.34
CA GLU A 248 -19.94 -13.93 -20.41
C GLU A 248 -18.49 -14.25 -20.05
N GLN A 249 -17.53 -13.84 -20.89
CA GLN A 249 -16.09 -14.01 -20.64
C GLN A 249 -15.51 -12.92 -19.73
N ILE A 250 -16.27 -11.86 -19.42
CA ILE A 250 -15.87 -10.75 -18.57
C ILE A 250 -16.70 -10.77 -17.28
N ARG A 251 -16.06 -10.94 -16.14
CA ARG A 251 -16.77 -11.01 -14.85
C ARG A 251 -16.10 -10.11 -13.80
N PHE A 252 -16.87 -9.71 -12.83
CA PHE A 252 -16.39 -8.99 -11.65
C PHE A 252 -16.46 -9.89 -10.43
N ILE A 253 -15.40 -9.91 -9.60
CA ILE A 253 -15.42 -10.66 -8.33
C ILE A 253 -16.56 -10.22 -7.41
N HIS A 254 -17.02 -8.97 -7.55
CA HIS A 254 -18.09 -8.38 -6.79
C HIS A 254 -19.47 -9.01 -7.06
N GLU A 255 -19.61 -9.71 -8.19
CA GLU A 255 -20.82 -10.46 -8.54
C GLU A 255 -20.98 -11.75 -7.72
N ALA A 256 -19.87 -12.25 -7.15
CA ALA A 256 -19.86 -13.44 -6.30
C ALA A 256 -19.85 -13.02 -4.82
N THR A 257 -21.00 -13.09 -4.16
CA THR A 257 -21.18 -12.64 -2.77
C THR A 257 -20.98 -13.76 -1.75
N THR A 258 -21.20 -15.02 -2.15
CA THR A 258 -21.03 -16.20 -1.30
C THR A 258 -19.76 -16.97 -1.68
N ASP A 259 -19.24 -17.79 -0.77
CA ASP A 259 -18.07 -18.62 -1.03
C ASP A 259 -18.33 -19.67 -2.12
N ALA A 260 -19.57 -20.19 -2.21
CA ALA A 260 -19.97 -21.10 -3.28
C ALA A 260 -19.89 -20.41 -4.65
N GLN A 261 -20.44 -19.20 -4.77
CA GLN A 261 -20.38 -18.41 -6.00
C GLN A 261 -18.93 -18.05 -6.39
N LYS A 262 -18.09 -17.72 -5.41
CA LYS A 262 -16.65 -17.46 -5.67
C LYS A 262 -15.97 -18.72 -6.19
N LYS A 263 -16.22 -19.88 -5.56
CA LYS A 263 -15.65 -21.15 -5.99
C LYS A 263 -16.05 -21.51 -7.42
N GLU A 264 -17.31 -21.29 -7.78
CA GLU A 264 -17.83 -21.48 -9.14
C GLU A 264 -17.14 -20.53 -10.12
N LEU A 265 -17.10 -19.23 -9.80
CA LEU A 265 -16.44 -18.21 -10.64
C LEU A 265 -14.98 -18.55 -10.89
N PHE A 266 -14.24 -18.93 -9.83
CA PHE A 266 -12.82 -19.34 -9.98
C PHE A 266 -12.67 -20.61 -10.81
N GLY A 267 -13.63 -21.53 -10.76
CA GLY A 267 -13.69 -22.70 -11.64
C GLY A 267 -13.79 -22.27 -13.11
N LYS A 268 -14.68 -21.32 -13.43
CA LYS A 268 -14.86 -20.77 -14.78
C LYS A 268 -13.62 -20.03 -15.27
N VAL A 269 -12.89 -19.33 -14.40
CA VAL A 269 -11.61 -18.72 -14.76
C VAL A 269 -10.55 -19.77 -15.05
N ARG A 270 -10.40 -20.80 -14.22
CA ARG A 270 -9.44 -21.90 -14.47
C ARG A 270 -9.71 -22.66 -15.75
N SER A 271 -10.98 -22.85 -16.12
CA SER A 271 -11.35 -23.53 -17.37
C SER A 271 -11.15 -22.64 -18.62
N GLY A 272 -10.99 -21.33 -18.44
CA GLY A 272 -10.95 -20.36 -19.55
C GLY A 272 -12.34 -20.02 -20.13
N GLU A 273 -13.43 -20.34 -19.41
CA GLU A 273 -14.78 -19.86 -19.73
C GLU A 273 -14.90 -18.36 -19.44
N VAL A 274 -14.34 -17.91 -18.29
CA VAL A 274 -14.14 -16.49 -17.98
C VAL A 274 -12.70 -16.14 -18.29
N ARG A 275 -12.49 -15.25 -19.25
CA ARG A 275 -11.17 -14.85 -19.73
C ARG A 275 -10.63 -13.58 -19.07
N VAL A 276 -11.50 -12.68 -18.59
CA VAL A 276 -11.12 -11.44 -17.93
C VAL A 276 -11.90 -11.32 -16.62
N LEU A 277 -11.17 -11.29 -15.51
CA LEU A 277 -11.74 -11.12 -14.17
C LEU A 277 -11.25 -9.81 -13.56
N PHE A 278 -12.19 -8.93 -13.24
CA PHE A 278 -11.93 -7.66 -12.54
C PHE A 278 -12.15 -7.83 -11.05
N GLY A 279 -11.30 -7.19 -10.25
CA GLY A 279 -11.51 -7.15 -8.81
C GLY A 279 -10.60 -6.23 -8.04
N SER A 280 -10.92 -6.08 -6.77
CA SER A 280 -10.11 -5.32 -5.82
C SER A 280 -9.15 -6.23 -5.07
N THR A 281 -8.05 -5.65 -4.57
CA THR A 281 -7.07 -6.38 -3.73
C THR A 281 -7.74 -7.08 -2.55
N PRO A 282 -8.64 -6.45 -1.77
CA PRO A 282 -9.30 -7.11 -0.65
C PRO A 282 -10.13 -8.35 -1.05
N LYS A 283 -10.69 -8.36 -2.27
CA LYS A 283 -11.54 -9.46 -2.74
C LYS A 283 -10.80 -10.54 -3.53
N MET A 284 -9.74 -10.17 -4.26
CA MET A 284 -8.95 -11.09 -5.09
C MET A 284 -7.53 -11.32 -4.55
N GLY A 285 -7.06 -10.50 -3.61
CA GLY A 285 -5.71 -10.58 -3.08
C GLY A 285 -5.45 -11.77 -2.16
N ALA A 286 -6.48 -12.39 -1.58
CA ALA A 286 -6.35 -13.55 -0.71
C ALA A 286 -7.28 -14.68 -1.16
N GLY A 287 -6.81 -15.93 -1.06
CA GLY A 287 -7.63 -17.13 -1.31
C GLY A 287 -8.03 -17.40 -2.77
N THR A 288 -7.60 -16.56 -3.72
CA THR A 288 -7.94 -16.71 -5.13
C THR A 288 -6.96 -17.65 -5.83
N ASN A 289 -7.41 -18.84 -6.23
CA ASN A 289 -6.65 -19.85 -6.97
C ASN A 289 -7.16 -19.91 -8.42
N VAL A 290 -6.57 -19.11 -9.31
CA VAL A 290 -6.98 -18.98 -10.72
C VAL A 290 -5.78 -18.98 -11.68
N GLN A 291 -4.61 -19.43 -11.19
CA GLN A 291 -3.35 -19.32 -11.92
C GLN A 291 -3.24 -20.23 -13.15
N ASP A 292 -4.05 -21.28 -13.26
CA ASP A 292 -3.86 -22.36 -14.25
C ASP A 292 -3.66 -21.84 -15.68
N ARG A 293 -4.47 -20.87 -16.13
CA ARG A 293 -4.43 -20.23 -17.45
C ARG A 293 -4.09 -18.73 -17.39
N LEU A 294 -3.60 -18.25 -16.26
CA LEU A 294 -3.37 -16.83 -16.03
C LEU A 294 -2.09 -16.37 -16.74
N ILE A 295 -2.25 -15.56 -17.80
CA ILE A 295 -1.14 -15.04 -18.61
C ILE A 295 -0.76 -13.61 -18.20
N ALA A 296 -1.71 -12.80 -17.73
CA ALA A 296 -1.44 -11.40 -17.44
C ALA A 296 -2.19 -10.89 -16.20
N ILE A 297 -1.54 -9.98 -15.48
CA ILE A 297 -2.14 -9.13 -14.44
C ILE A 297 -2.00 -7.66 -14.85
N HIS A 298 -3.09 -6.91 -14.69
CA HIS A 298 -3.15 -5.50 -14.95
C HIS A 298 -3.39 -4.74 -13.65
N ASN A 299 -2.41 -3.96 -13.19
CA ASN A 299 -2.52 -3.09 -12.03
C ASN A 299 -2.92 -1.69 -12.51
N LEU A 300 -4.21 -1.39 -12.45
CA LEU A 300 -4.75 -0.13 -12.95
C LEU A 300 -4.57 1.03 -11.96
N ASP A 301 -4.51 0.70 -10.68
CA ASP A 301 -4.20 1.65 -9.60
C ASP A 301 -3.08 1.12 -8.69
N CYS A 302 -2.45 2.03 -7.95
CA CYS A 302 -1.43 1.72 -6.96
C CYS A 302 -2.05 1.60 -5.57
N PRO A 303 -1.92 0.46 -4.88
CA PRO A 303 -2.31 0.35 -3.49
C PRO A 303 -1.32 1.09 -2.57
N TRP A 304 -1.72 1.33 -1.30
CA TRP A 304 -0.88 2.00 -0.30
C TRP A 304 0.20 1.11 0.30
N ARG A 305 -0.01 -0.21 0.28
CA ARG A 305 0.85 -1.17 0.96
C ARG A 305 1.65 -1.97 -0.05
N PRO A 306 2.96 -2.13 0.17
CA PRO A 306 3.78 -3.04 -0.63
C PRO A 306 3.21 -4.46 -0.67
N SER A 307 2.73 -4.97 0.47
CA SER A 307 2.13 -6.30 0.57
C SER A 307 0.92 -6.51 -0.36
N ASP A 308 0.17 -5.45 -0.66
CA ASP A 308 -0.97 -5.54 -1.57
C ASP A 308 -0.50 -5.79 -3.02
N LEU A 309 0.60 -5.16 -3.45
CA LEU A 309 1.22 -5.46 -4.75
C LEU A 309 1.79 -6.88 -4.80
N GLU A 310 2.45 -7.32 -3.73
CA GLU A 310 2.96 -8.69 -3.61
C GLU A 310 1.82 -9.72 -3.66
N GLN A 311 0.72 -9.44 -2.98
CA GLN A 311 -0.48 -10.29 -3.02
C GLN A 311 -1.09 -10.37 -4.42
N ARG A 312 -1.18 -9.25 -5.16
CA ARG A 312 -1.63 -9.24 -6.56
C ARG A 312 -0.71 -10.09 -7.42
N GLN A 313 0.61 -9.88 -7.33
CA GLN A 313 1.61 -10.61 -8.09
C GLN A 313 1.61 -12.10 -7.75
N GLY A 314 1.47 -12.47 -6.49
CA GLY A 314 1.38 -13.86 -6.03
C GLY A 314 0.17 -14.63 -6.57
N ARG A 315 -0.73 -13.98 -7.34
CA ARG A 315 -1.81 -14.69 -8.06
C ARG A 315 -1.32 -15.31 -9.36
N ILE A 316 -0.30 -14.73 -9.98
CA ILE A 316 0.24 -15.17 -11.28
C ILE A 316 1.59 -15.87 -11.13
N GLU A 317 2.48 -15.38 -10.30
CA GLU A 317 3.79 -16.01 -9.99
C GLU A 317 3.58 -17.18 -9.03
N ARG A 318 2.95 -18.24 -9.54
CA ARG A 318 2.50 -19.36 -8.72
C ARG A 318 2.65 -20.69 -9.44
N GLN A 319 2.92 -21.72 -8.65
CA GLN A 319 2.98 -23.11 -9.16
C GLN A 319 1.64 -23.52 -9.78
N GLY A 320 1.70 -24.32 -10.82
CA GLY A 320 0.52 -24.81 -11.55
C GLY A 320 0.02 -23.89 -12.65
N ASN A 321 0.73 -22.81 -12.94
CA ASN A 321 0.47 -22.00 -14.13
C ASN A 321 0.99 -22.75 -15.38
N MET A 322 0.18 -22.83 -16.43
CA MET A 322 0.54 -23.50 -17.68
C MET A 322 1.56 -22.73 -18.52
N PHE A 323 1.72 -21.44 -18.29
CA PHE A 323 2.64 -20.59 -19.04
C PHE A 323 4.00 -20.51 -18.37
N PRO A 324 5.11 -20.68 -19.14
CA PRO A 324 6.46 -20.54 -18.60
C PRO A 324 6.86 -19.09 -18.32
N GLU A 325 6.23 -18.15 -19.02
CA GLU A 325 6.39 -16.70 -18.85
C GLU A 325 5.02 -16.04 -18.76
N VAL A 326 4.93 -15.01 -17.92
CA VAL A 326 3.69 -14.27 -17.66
C VAL A 326 3.96 -12.77 -17.59
N GLU A 327 2.90 -11.97 -17.77
CA GLU A 327 3.01 -10.53 -17.95
C GLU A 327 2.37 -9.78 -16.78
N VAL A 328 3.07 -8.81 -16.21
CA VAL A 328 2.55 -7.92 -15.16
C VAL A 328 2.60 -6.47 -15.65
N TYR A 329 1.43 -5.90 -15.87
CA TYR A 329 1.28 -4.53 -16.33
C TYR A 329 1.00 -3.59 -15.16
N ARG A 330 1.69 -2.44 -15.14
CA ARG A 330 1.43 -1.31 -14.25
C ARG A 330 1.10 -0.10 -15.09
N TYR A 331 -0.05 0.51 -14.84
CA TYR A 331 -0.53 1.67 -15.58
C TYR A 331 -0.36 2.94 -14.76
N VAL A 332 0.36 3.91 -15.29
CA VAL A 332 0.75 5.12 -14.60
C VAL A 332 0.42 6.34 -15.45
N THR A 333 -0.39 7.25 -14.91
CA THR A 333 -0.55 8.58 -15.50
C THR A 333 0.58 9.47 -15.00
N GLU A 334 1.46 9.90 -15.91
CA GLU A 334 2.61 10.75 -15.56
C GLU A 334 2.16 12.08 -14.96
N GLN A 335 3.01 12.72 -14.17
CA GLN A 335 2.75 14.03 -13.52
C GLN A 335 1.47 14.05 -12.67
N THR A 336 1.04 12.90 -12.18
CA THR A 336 -0.08 12.75 -11.26
C THR A 336 0.36 11.99 -10.00
N PHE A 337 -0.58 11.76 -9.12
CA PHE A 337 -0.35 11.01 -7.87
C PHE A 337 0.11 9.56 -8.10
N ASP A 338 -0.19 8.96 -9.25
CA ASP A 338 0.21 7.58 -9.55
C ASP A 338 1.72 7.37 -9.51
N ALA A 339 2.47 8.18 -10.25
CA ALA A 339 3.92 8.04 -10.37
C ALA A 339 4.60 8.15 -9.00
N TYR A 340 4.14 9.10 -8.19
CA TYR A 340 4.65 9.29 -6.84
C TYR A 340 4.32 8.11 -5.92
N LEU A 341 3.08 7.62 -5.96
CA LEU A 341 2.64 6.49 -5.12
C LEU A 341 3.41 5.20 -5.46
N TYR A 342 3.63 4.91 -6.74
CA TYR A 342 4.44 3.75 -7.11
C TYR A 342 5.87 3.86 -6.60
N GLN A 343 6.51 5.04 -6.71
CA GLN A 343 7.86 5.27 -6.16
C GLN A 343 7.88 5.07 -4.63
N LEU A 344 6.87 5.59 -3.94
CA LEU A 344 6.75 5.46 -2.49
C LEU A 344 6.61 3.98 -2.07
N VAL A 345 5.70 3.24 -2.71
CA VAL A 345 5.46 1.83 -2.42
C VAL A 345 6.68 0.97 -2.75
N GLU A 346 7.35 1.22 -3.88
CA GLU A 346 8.58 0.53 -4.26
C GLU A 346 9.72 0.80 -3.27
N SER A 347 9.85 2.03 -2.79
CA SER A 347 10.86 2.39 -1.77
C SER A 347 10.59 1.67 -0.45
N LYS A 348 9.34 1.60 -0.01
CA LYS A 348 8.93 0.82 1.17
C LYS A 348 9.22 -0.66 0.99
N GLN A 349 8.87 -1.24 -0.14
CA GLN A 349 9.10 -2.67 -0.43
C GLN A 349 10.58 -3.00 -0.42
N LYS A 350 11.40 -2.18 -1.08
CA LYS A 350 12.86 -2.33 -1.09
C LYS A 350 13.43 -2.29 0.32
N PHE A 351 12.97 -1.35 1.13
CA PHE A 351 13.39 -1.20 2.52
C PHE A 351 13.01 -2.42 3.37
N ILE A 352 11.75 -2.85 3.35
CA ILE A 352 11.28 -4.04 4.08
C ILE A 352 12.09 -5.27 3.65
N SER A 353 12.26 -5.48 2.34
CA SER A 353 13.03 -6.60 1.81
C SER A 353 14.49 -6.59 2.26
N GLN A 354 15.16 -5.43 2.25
CA GLN A 354 16.55 -5.30 2.70
C GLN A 354 16.70 -5.68 4.17
N ILE A 355 15.78 -5.24 5.03
CA ILE A 355 15.80 -5.55 6.45
C ILE A 355 15.54 -7.04 6.66
N MET A 356 14.48 -7.59 6.09
CA MET A 356 14.07 -8.97 6.31
C MET A 356 15.09 -9.98 5.78
N THR A 357 15.73 -9.70 4.65
CA THR A 357 16.74 -10.62 4.06
C THR A 357 18.14 -10.40 4.59
N SER A 358 18.42 -9.32 5.31
CA SER A 358 19.77 -8.90 5.76
C SER A 358 20.80 -8.80 4.65
N LYS A 359 20.38 -8.55 3.42
CA LYS A 359 21.29 -8.31 2.29
C LYS A 359 22.02 -6.97 2.37
N SER A 360 21.65 -6.11 3.31
CA SER A 360 22.31 -4.83 3.55
C SER A 360 22.39 -4.54 5.05
N PRO A 361 23.55 -4.23 5.61
CA PRO A 361 23.71 -3.84 7.01
C PRO A 361 23.30 -2.37 7.22
N VAL A 362 22.07 -2.02 6.89
CA VAL A 362 21.54 -0.69 7.17
C VAL A 362 21.27 -0.57 8.66
N ARG A 363 21.94 0.35 9.34
CA ARG A 363 21.73 0.57 10.78
C ARG A 363 20.52 1.42 11.09
N SER A 364 20.13 2.27 10.15
CA SER A 364 18.95 3.12 10.31
C SER A 364 18.25 3.33 8.97
N ALA A 365 16.94 3.51 9.02
CA ALA A 365 16.15 3.79 7.82
C ALA A 365 14.87 4.55 8.17
N GLU A 366 14.37 5.33 7.22
CA GLU A 366 13.14 6.09 7.37
C GLU A 366 11.92 5.19 7.21
N ASP A 367 10.98 5.31 8.14
CA ASP A 367 9.67 4.66 8.03
C ASP A 367 8.67 5.62 7.38
N VAL A 368 8.02 5.16 6.34
CA VAL A 368 7.04 5.95 5.58
C VAL A 368 5.67 5.32 5.75
N ASP A 369 5.06 5.52 6.92
CA ASP A 369 3.67 5.08 7.19
C ASP A 369 2.67 6.22 6.96
N GLU A 370 2.62 6.76 5.75
CA GLU A 370 1.67 7.83 5.41
C GLU A 370 0.55 7.31 4.50
N VAL A 371 -0.69 7.58 4.92
CA VAL A 371 -1.92 7.30 4.15
C VAL A 371 -2.38 8.55 3.37
N ALA A 372 -1.80 9.70 3.65
CA ALA A 372 -2.10 10.96 3.00
C ALA A 372 -0.81 11.68 2.60
N LEU A 373 -0.80 12.27 1.41
CA LEU A 373 0.30 13.10 0.97
C LEU A 373 0.38 14.40 1.78
N SER A 374 1.59 14.83 2.06
CA SER A 374 1.85 16.13 2.67
C SER A 374 1.56 17.27 1.68
N PHE A 375 1.42 18.50 2.21
CA PHE A 375 1.28 19.68 1.36
C PHE A 375 2.43 19.84 0.36
N ALA A 376 3.66 19.56 0.78
CA ALA A 376 4.84 19.65 -0.08
C ALA A 376 4.79 18.69 -1.26
N GLU A 377 4.36 17.47 -1.01
CA GLU A 377 4.22 16.44 -2.03
C GLU A 377 3.13 16.79 -3.04
N VAL A 378 1.98 17.27 -2.59
CA VAL A 378 0.91 17.74 -3.47
C VAL A 378 1.37 18.94 -4.30
N LYS A 379 2.12 19.88 -3.70
CA LYS A 379 2.66 21.04 -4.41
C LYS A 379 3.70 20.63 -5.45
N MET A 380 4.61 19.71 -5.09
CA MET A 380 5.60 19.14 -6.00
C MET A 380 4.94 18.49 -7.22
N LEU A 381 3.90 17.69 -7.00
CA LEU A 381 3.17 17.03 -8.09
C LEU A 381 2.49 18.03 -9.02
N ALA A 382 1.91 19.10 -8.45
CA ALA A 382 1.22 20.12 -9.23
C ALA A 382 2.15 21.05 -10.03
N THR A 383 3.39 21.26 -9.55
CA THR A 383 4.34 22.17 -10.20
C THR A 383 5.40 21.44 -11.03
N GLY A 384 5.55 20.12 -10.83
CA GLY A 384 6.64 19.34 -11.41
C GLY A 384 8.03 19.65 -10.82
N ASP A 385 8.10 20.42 -9.72
CA ASP A 385 9.35 20.89 -9.13
C ASP A 385 9.64 20.21 -7.78
N ALA A 386 10.57 19.26 -7.79
CA ALA A 386 10.99 18.50 -6.59
C ALA A 386 11.60 19.38 -5.49
N ARG A 387 12.11 20.59 -5.82
CA ARG A 387 12.70 21.50 -4.84
C ARG A 387 11.70 21.98 -3.79
N PHE A 388 10.39 21.93 -4.06
CA PHE A 388 9.38 22.24 -3.04
C PHE A 388 9.41 21.27 -1.87
N LYS A 389 9.58 19.98 -2.13
CA LYS A 389 9.69 18.96 -1.08
C LYS A 389 11.01 19.15 -0.32
N GLU A 390 12.12 19.25 -1.03
CA GLU A 390 13.44 19.45 -0.44
C GLU A 390 13.51 20.70 0.44
N LYS A 391 12.97 21.83 -0.04
CA LYS A 391 12.87 23.07 0.76
C LYS A 391 12.09 22.87 2.04
N MET A 392 10.93 22.21 1.99
CA MET A 392 10.12 22.00 3.18
C MET A 392 10.78 21.06 4.19
N ASP A 393 11.44 20.00 3.71
CA ASP A 393 12.19 19.10 4.57
C ASP A 393 13.33 19.83 5.28
N LEU A 394 14.04 20.72 4.58
CA LEU A 394 15.05 21.60 5.17
C LEU A 394 14.45 22.60 6.17
N ASP A 395 13.32 23.23 5.85
CA ASP A 395 12.63 24.16 6.74
C ASP A 395 12.20 23.48 8.06
N ILE A 396 11.74 22.22 7.97
CA ILE A 396 11.40 21.40 9.15
C ILE A 396 12.66 21.11 9.98
N GLN A 397 13.76 20.71 9.34
CA GLN A 397 15.02 20.44 10.03
C GLN A 397 15.57 21.70 10.73
N VAL A 398 15.54 22.83 10.05
CA VAL A 398 15.96 24.13 10.65
C VAL A 398 15.07 24.51 11.84
N SER A 399 13.77 24.31 11.73
CA SER A 399 12.83 24.58 12.84
C SER A 399 13.10 23.65 14.03
N LYS A 400 13.35 22.36 13.79
CA LYS A 400 13.73 21.39 14.83
C LYS A 400 15.03 21.79 15.52
N LEU A 401 16.05 22.15 14.75
CA LEU A 401 17.33 22.59 15.30
C LEU A 401 17.22 23.89 16.11
N ARG A 402 16.35 24.81 15.70
CA ARG A 402 16.07 26.04 16.47
C ARG A 402 15.45 25.73 17.82
N VAL A 403 14.47 24.83 17.86
CA VAL A 403 13.83 24.39 19.11
C VAL A 403 14.84 23.71 20.02
N LEU A 404 15.65 22.79 19.51
CA LEU A 404 16.69 22.12 20.27
C LEU A 404 17.74 23.10 20.83
N LYS A 405 18.16 24.09 20.01
CA LYS A 405 19.05 25.16 20.46
C LYS A 405 18.43 25.97 21.59
N GLN A 406 17.14 26.30 21.49
CA GLN A 406 16.44 27.08 22.50
C GLN A 406 16.25 26.30 23.81
N SER A 407 15.94 24.99 23.72
CA SER A 407 15.91 24.08 24.88
C SER A 407 17.27 23.99 25.58
N TYR A 408 18.33 23.76 24.81
CA TYR A 408 19.71 23.72 25.32
C TYR A 408 20.11 25.01 26.03
N LEU A 409 19.79 26.16 25.44
CA LEU A 409 20.09 27.47 26.05
C LEU A 409 19.29 27.71 27.33
N SER A 410 18.03 27.26 27.40
CA SER A 410 17.21 27.33 28.59
C SER A 410 17.77 26.45 29.70
N GLU A 411 18.05 25.19 29.42
CA GLU A 411 18.66 24.26 30.38
C GLU A 411 20.01 24.76 30.91
N HIS A 412 20.82 25.33 30.05
CA HIS A 412 22.11 25.92 30.45
C HIS A 412 21.96 27.17 31.29
N TYR A 413 20.86 27.93 31.10
CA TYR A 413 20.56 29.10 31.93
C TYR A 413 20.03 28.67 33.29
N ASP A 414 19.18 27.67 33.36
CA ASP A 414 18.63 27.12 34.60
C ASP A 414 19.72 26.50 35.46
N LEU A 415 20.65 25.74 34.89
CA LEU A 415 21.82 25.17 35.59
C LEU A 415 22.73 26.29 36.18
N ARG A 416 22.93 27.39 35.47
CA ARG A 416 23.71 28.52 36.00
C ARG A 416 22.98 29.30 37.10
N SER A 417 21.66 29.28 37.12
CA SER A 417 20.87 29.95 38.15
C SER A 417 20.77 29.14 39.44
N GLU A 418 21.03 27.84 39.38
CA GLU A 418 21.09 26.95 40.57
C GLU A 418 22.48 26.93 41.23
N GLU A 419 23.53 27.41 40.54
CA GLU A 419 24.90 27.54 41.11
C GLU A 419 25.14 28.87 41.87
N HIS A 420 24.15 29.75 41.93
CA HIS A 420 24.20 31.01 42.66
C HIS A 420 23.10 31.04 43.74
#